data_b9714fd8e3d8f5209d58e501579c6b44
#
_entry.id   b9714fd8e3d8f5209d58e501579c6b44
#
_cell.length_a   1.000
_cell.length_b   1.000
_cell.length_c   1.000
_cell.angle_alpha   90.00
_cell.angle_beta   90.00
_cell.angle_gamma   90.00
#
_symmetry.space_group_name_H-M   'P 1'
#
loop_
_entity.id
_entity.type
_entity.pdbx_description
1 polymer ?
#
loop_
_entity_poly.entity_id
_entity_poly.type
_entity_poly.pdbx_seq_one_letter_code
_entity_poly.pdbx_strand_id
1 'polypeptide(L)' 'MTNSSLETPTELHFRIWSEFHSMPGLRVTQEQICRLVAAGRAEVAEALRGLVDAGALDQIGPYFIRADICRYTA' A
#
# COMPACT_ATOMS: atom_id res chain seq x y z
N MET A 1 18.31 -14.27 -11.50
CA MET A 1 17.80 -13.95 -11.49
C MET A 1 17.23 -13.29 -11.27
N THR A 2 16.93 -12.91 -11.11
CA THR A 2 16.39 -12.42 -11.02
C THR A 2 15.73 -11.92 -10.92
N ASN A 3 15.51 -11.63 -10.61
CA ASN A 3 14.85 -11.04 -10.62
C ASN A 3 14.21 -10.04 -10.09
N SER A 4 14.73 -9.28 -9.36
CA SER A 4 14.12 -8.21 -8.63
C SER A 4 13.52 -7.19 -9.57
N SER A 5 14.15 -6.97 -10.66
CA SER A 5 13.57 -6.13 -11.71
C SER A 5 12.30 -6.75 -12.24
N LEU A 6 12.07 -7.99 -11.88
CA LEU A 6 10.88 -8.70 -12.26
C LEU A 6 9.91 -8.84 -11.11
N GLU A 7 10.04 -7.95 -10.13
CA GLU A 7 9.10 -7.92 -9.02
C GLU A 7 7.70 -7.78 -9.55
N THR A 8 6.84 -8.73 -9.21
CA THR A 8 5.48 -8.74 -9.72
C THR A 8 4.63 -7.73 -8.96
N PRO A 9 3.52 -7.29 -9.54
CA PRO A 9 2.58 -6.45 -8.80
C PRO A 9 2.13 -7.10 -7.49
N THR A 10 2.03 -8.43 -7.49
CA THR A 10 1.63 -9.15 -6.29
C THR A 10 2.65 -8.97 -5.17
N GLU A 11 3.93 -9.03 -5.51
CA GLU A 11 4.98 -8.84 -4.52
C GLU A 11 4.96 -7.43 -3.96
N LEU A 12 4.74 -6.45 -4.83
CA LEU A 12 4.66 -5.07 -4.38
C LEU A 12 3.44 -4.86 -3.50
N HIS A 13 2.30 -5.44 -3.88
CA HIS A 13 1.11 -5.41 -3.04
C HIS A 13 1.42 -5.93 -1.65
N PHE A 14 2.12 -7.06 -1.59
CA PHE A 14 2.43 -7.69 -0.32
C PHE A 14 3.36 -6.83 0.53
N ARG A 15 4.35 -6.22 -0.11
CA ARG A 15 5.29 -5.36 0.61
C ARG A 15 4.57 -4.14 1.19
N ILE A 16 3.71 -3.52 0.41
CA ILE A 16 2.94 -2.37 0.89
C ILE A 16 2.01 -2.79 2.00
N TRP A 17 1.30 -3.88 1.81
CA TRP A 17 0.38 -4.39 2.83
C TRP A 17 1.10 -4.70 4.12
N SER A 18 2.33 -5.23 4.03
CA SER A 18 3.12 -5.54 5.20
C SER A 18 3.41 -4.32 6.06
N GLU A 19 3.63 -3.16 5.42
CA GLU A 19 3.85 -1.92 6.17
C GLU A 19 2.63 -1.56 6.98
N PHE A 20 1.46 -1.64 6.37
CA PHE A 20 0.22 -1.34 7.07
C PHE A 20 -0.09 -2.37 8.14
N HIS A 21 0.26 -3.61 7.89
CA HIS A 21 0.01 -4.67 8.87
C HIS A 21 0.90 -4.50 10.09
N SER A 22 2.13 -4.10 9.88
CA SER A 22 3.09 -3.90 10.97
C SER A 22 2.74 -2.70 11.84
N MET A 23 2.11 -1.70 11.24
CA MET A 23 1.74 -0.49 11.95
C MET A 23 0.26 -0.20 11.72
N PRO A 24 -0.61 -0.78 12.54
CA PRO A 24 -2.06 -0.71 12.29
C PRO A 24 -2.62 0.70 12.15
N GLY A 25 -2.04 1.67 12.84
CA GLY A 25 -2.52 3.05 12.75
C GLY A 25 -1.86 3.85 11.65
N LEU A 26 -1.10 3.22 10.78
CA LEU A 26 -0.35 3.92 9.75
C LEU A 26 -1.27 4.66 8.79
N ARG A 27 -0.96 5.91 8.57
CA ARG A 27 -1.68 6.78 7.65
C ARG A 27 -0.64 7.49 6.80
N VAL A 28 -0.55 7.14 5.54
CA VAL A 28 0.51 7.67 4.68
C VAL A 28 -0.01 8.04 3.31
N THR A 29 0.71 8.95 2.66
CA THR A 29 0.42 9.32 1.29
C THR A 29 1.12 8.36 0.35
N GLN A 30 0.73 8.44 -0.92
CA GLN A 30 1.39 7.62 -1.95
C GLN A 30 2.89 7.89 -2.00
N GLU A 31 3.29 9.15 -1.88
CA GLU A 31 4.71 9.49 -1.92
C GLU A 31 5.48 8.86 -0.78
N GLN A 32 4.88 8.86 0.39
CA GLN A 32 5.52 8.23 1.55
C GLN A 32 5.67 6.73 1.35
N ILE A 33 4.67 6.11 0.74
CA ILE A 33 4.74 4.68 0.46
C ILE A 33 5.84 4.39 -0.55
N CYS A 34 5.97 5.23 -1.58
CA CYS A 34 7.05 5.07 -2.55
C CYS A 34 8.41 5.03 -1.87
N ARG A 35 8.61 5.85 -0.87
CA ARG A 35 9.87 5.88 -0.13
C ARG A 35 10.03 4.64 0.73
N LEU A 36 8.95 4.21 1.35
CA LEU A 36 9.01 3.04 2.24
C LEU A 36 9.39 1.78 1.49
N VAL A 37 8.83 1.58 0.31
CA VAL A 37 9.08 0.35 -0.44
C VAL A 37 10.09 0.53 -1.56
N ALA A 38 10.61 1.74 -1.73
CA ALA A 38 11.63 2.04 -2.74
C ALA A 38 11.17 1.62 -4.13
N ALA A 39 9.95 1.97 -4.48
CA ALA A 39 9.37 1.60 -5.77
C ALA A 39 8.91 2.85 -6.51
N GLY A 40 8.70 2.70 -7.81
CA GLY A 40 8.29 3.80 -8.65
C GLY A 40 6.86 4.22 -8.37
N ARG A 41 6.57 5.48 -8.70
CA ARG A 41 5.27 6.08 -8.42
C ARG A 41 4.13 5.32 -9.13
N ALA A 42 4.33 4.99 -10.41
CA ALA A 42 3.29 4.33 -11.17
C ALA A 42 2.99 2.94 -10.62
N GLU A 43 4.03 2.23 -10.23
CA GLU A 43 3.88 0.88 -9.69
C GLU A 43 3.18 0.91 -8.35
N VAL A 44 3.54 1.87 -7.51
CA VAL A 44 2.91 2.03 -6.20
C VAL A 44 1.45 2.42 -6.36
N ALA A 45 1.15 3.32 -7.30
CA ALA A 45 -0.22 3.75 -7.53
C ALA A 45 -1.10 2.57 -7.93
N GLU A 46 -0.58 1.72 -8.80
CA GLU A 46 -1.33 0.56 -9.25
C GLU A 46 -1.55 -0.44 -8.12
N ALA A 47 -0.51 -0.65 -7.31
CA ALA A 47 -0.62 -1.56 -6.17
C ALA A 47 -1.62 -1.04 -5.15
N LEU A 48 -1.59 0.27 -4.87
CA LEU A 48 -2.52 0.87 -3.92
C LEU A 48 -3.95 0.75 -4.42
N ARG A 49 -4.16 0.97 -5.70
CA ARG A 49 -5.49 0.82 -6.27
C ARG A 49 -5.99 -0.61 -6.09
N GLY A 50 -5.13 -1.59 -6.33
CA GLY A 50 -5.50 -2.98 -6.14
C GLY A 50 -5.87 -3.29 -4.71
N LEU A 51 -5.13 -2.74 -3.76
CA LEU A 51 -5.42 -2.97 -2.35
C LEU A 51 -6.71 -2.30 -1.92
N VAL A 52 -6.99 -1.12 -2.45
CA VAL A 52 -8.26 -0.45 -2.16
C VAL A 52 -9.42 -1.21 -2.77
N ASP A 53 -9.26 -1.67 -4.01
CA ASP A 53 -10.30 -2.44 -4.68
C ASP A 53 -10.59 -3.75 -3.96
N ALA A 54 -9.57 -4.35 -3.38
CA ALA A 54 -9.72 -5.59 -2.64
C ALA A 54 -10.31 -5.39 -1.24
N GLY A 55 -10.45 -4.13 -0.82
CA GLY A 55 -10.99 -3.83 0.50
C GLY A 55 -9.97 -3.92 1.61
N ALA A 56 -8.69 -4.00 1.27
CA ALA A 56 -7.64 -4.08 2.28
C ALA A 56 -7.28 -2.70 2.82
N LEU A 57 -7.34 -1.69 1.97
CA LEU A 57 -7.04 -0.31 2.35
C LEU A 57 -8.20 0.59 1.99
N ASP A 58 -8.29 1.72 2.68
CA ASP A 58 -9.18 2.81 2.32
C ASP A 58 -8.35 4.04 2.02
N GLN A 59 -8.88 4.88 1.15
CA GLN A 59 -8.25 6.14 0.83
C GLN A 59 -9.11 7.27 1.37
N ILE A 60 -8.49 8.11 2.19
CA ILE A 60 -9.16 9.27 2.79
C ILE A 60 -8.37 10.50 2.38
N GLY A 61 -8.90 11.25 1.40
CA GLY A 61 -8.14 12.35 0.83
C GLY A 61 -6.84 11.83 0.23
N PRO A 62 -5.69 12.40 0.59
CA PRO A 62 -4.42 11.94 0.06
C PRO A 62 -3.82 10.77 0.84
N TYR A 63 -4.51 10.28 1.88
CA TYR A 63 -3.95 9.28 2.77
C TYR A 63 -4.53 7.90 2.54
N PHE A 64 -3.72 6.89 2.80
CA PHE A 64 -4.14 5.50 2.78
C PHE A 64 -4.04 4.93 4.18
N ILE A 65 -5.01 4.11 4.56
CA ILE A 65 -5.11 3.52 5.89
C ILE A 65 -5.72 2.14 5.76
N ARG A 66 -5.45 1.25 6.71
CA ARG A 66 -6.08 -0.06 6.71
C ARG A 66 -7.60 0.09 6.81
N ALA A 67 -8.29 -0.67 5.98
CA ALA A 67 -9.74 -0.56 5.92
C ALA A 67 -10.41 -0.97 7.22
N ASP A 68 -9.89 -2.00 7.88
CA ASP A 68 -10.49 -2.47 9.13
C ASP A 68 -10.34 -1.42 10.24
N ILE A 69 -9.21 -0.72 10.28
CA ILE A 69 -9.00 0.35 11.25
C ILE A 69 -9.95 1.49 10.98
N CYS A 70 -10.10 1.84 9.69
CA CYS A 70 -11.00 2.92 9.30
C CYS A 70 -12.44 2.62 9.74
N ARG A 71 -12.87 1.38 9.59
CA ARG A 71 -14.23 1.00 9.98
C ARG A 71 -14.43 1.11 11.49
N TYR A 72 -13.41 0.75 12.25
CA TYR A 72 -13.51 0.80 13.70
C TYR A 72 -13.60 2.22 14.22
N THR A 73 -12.98 3.16 13.52
CA THR A 73 -12.98 4.54 13.96
C THR A 73 -14.17 5.34 13.43
N ALA A 74 -14.94 4.77 12.56
CA ALA A 74 -16.13 5.43 12.01
C ALA A 74 -17.36 5.32 12.95
#